data_96b047e2e313e566dcc43444999efb88
#
_entry.id   96b047e2e313e566dcc43444999efb88
#
_cell.length_a   1.000
_cell.length_b   1.000
_cell.length_c   1.000
_cell.angle_alpha   90.00
_cell.angle_beta   90.00
_cell.angle_gamma   90.00
#
_symmetry.space_group_name_H-M   'P 1'
#
loop_
_entity.id
_entity.type
_entity.pdbx_description
1 polymer ?
#
loop_
_entity_poly.entity_id
_entity_poly.type
_entity_poly.pdbx_seq_one_letter_code
_entity_poly.pdbx_strand_id
1 'polypeptide(L)'
;MKYSFQLLFMALLMLSACGKSGDNTGHEDHDEAVEDEGPNQALYNQVNELHEDVMFKMEDLYKLKGELEEKIAKSPTLAADKKKELQQMIAGLDSADHAMRDWMHGWMNNAPDTTDQEKTREYFEAEMEKIKKVSELTNDVIARAKEEVGKK
;
A
#
# COMPACT_ATOMS: atom_id res chain seq x y z
N MET A 1 19.91 17.07 54.99
CA MET A 1 20.99 16.09 55.19
C MET A 1 21.50 15.83 53.74
N LYS A 2 22.58 16.61 53.31
CA LYS A 2 23.98 16.21 53.46
C LYS A 2 24.17 14.77 52.92
N TYR A 3 24.81 14.52 51.79
CA TYR A 3 26.23 14.69 51.39
C TYR A 3 26.26 14.54 49.86
N SER A 4 26.80 15.28 48.98
CA SER A 4 28.16 15.77 48.74
C SER A 4 29.25 14.71 48.90
N PHE A 5 29.81 14.25 47.74
CA PHE A 5 31.17 13.76 47.56
C PHE A 5 31.38 13.56 46.06
N GLN A 6 31.97 14.49 45.36
CA GLN A 6 33.35 14.71 45.04
C GLN A 6 33.98 13.66 44.10
N LEU A 7 34.22 14.17 42.88
CA LEU A 7 35.48 14.15 42.11
C LEU A 7 36.38 12.92 42.24
N LEU A 8 36.67 12.29 41.11
CA LEU A 8 38.04 12.05 40.66
C LEU A 8 38.10 11.71 39.16
N PHE A 9 38.64 12.61 38.41
CA PHE A 9 39.70 12.50 37.41
C PHE A 9 40.11 11.06 37.05
N MET A 10 40.05 10.70 35.77
CA MET A 10 41.26 10.27 35.06
C MET A 10 41.01 10.24 33.56
N ALA A 11 41.71 11.10 32.87
CA ALA A 11 41.95 11.05 31.44
C ALA A 11 42.88 9.86 31.16
N LEU A 12 42.54 9.06 30.14
CA LEU A 12 43.55 8.28 29.45
C LEU A 12 43.22 8.21 27.96
N LEU A 13 43.96 8.90 27.20
CA LEU A 13 44.17 8.77 25.77
C LEU A 13 44.78 7.39 25.51
N MET A 14 44.16 6.59 24.62
CA MET A 14 44.90 5.65 23.80
C MET A 14 44.30 5.63 22.39
N LEU A 15 45.12 6.07 21.46
CA LEU A 15 45.06 5.72 20.05
C LEU A 15 45.36 4.23 19.87
N SER A 16 44.65 3.58 18.96
CA SER A 16 45.18 2.54 18.05
C SER A 16 44.00 2.01 17.28
N ALA A 17 43.93 2.31 16.01
CA ALA A 17 44.48 1.54 14.90
C ALA A 17 43.63 0.36 14.49
N CYS A 18 43.09 0.51 13.26
CA CYS A 18 42.95 -0.49 12.21
C CYS A 18 42.84 -1.96 12.61
N GLY A 19 41.70 -2.55 12.30
CA GLY A 19 41.51 -3.99 12.30
C GLY A 19 40.31 -4.36 11.46
N LYS A 20 40.54 -4.65 10.19
CA LYS A 20 39.62 -5.23 9.23
C LYS A 20 39.42 -6.72 9.58
N SER A 21 38.20 -7.13 9.82
CA SER A 21 37.61 -8.44 9.49
C SER A 21 36.24 -8.57 10.14
N GLY A 22 35.20 -8.56 9.41
CA GLY A 22 34.36 -9.70 9.00
C GLY A 22 33.56 -10.30 10.15
N ASP A 23 32.32 -10.01 10.26
CA ASP A 23 31.29 -10.98 9.97
C ASP A 23 29.89 -10.31 10.05
N ASN A 24 29.03 -10.83 9.29
CA ASN A 24 27.84 -10.38 8.70
C ASN A 24 26.64 -10.71 9.60
N THR A 25 25.82 -9.75 9.97
CA THR A 25 24.35 -9.84 10.08
C THR A 25 23.81 -8.42 10.22
N GLY A 26 23.85 -7.69 9.12
CA GLY A 26 23.13 -6.44 8.97
C GLY A 26 21.73 -6.74 8.48
N HIS A 27 20.73 -6.33 9.23
CA HIS A 27 19.46 -5.94 8.69
C HIS A 27 19.77 -4.73 7.80
N GLU A 28 19.91 -4.95 6.52
CA GLU A 28 19.97 -3.88 5.55
C GLU A 28 18.56 -3.31 5.41
N ASP A 29 18.36 -2.14 6.00
CA ASP A 29 17.29 -1.23 5.60
C ASP A 29 17.46 -1.00 4.10
N HIS A 30 16.59 -1.59 3.30
CA HIS A 30 16.45 -1.30 1.88
C HIS A 30 15.78 0.06 1.69
N ASP A 31 16.42 1.11 2.18
CA ASP A 31 16.23 2.50 1.76
C ASP A 31 17.39 2.93 0.84
N GLU A 32 17.84 2.04 -0.03
CA GLU A 32 18.51 2.50 -1.23
C GLU A 32 17.41 2.79 -2.26
N ALA A 33 17.00 4.07 -2.27
CA ALA A 33 16.45 4.65 -3.48
C ALA A 33 17.45 4.32 -4.58
N VAL A 34 17.13 3.32 -5.40
CA VAL A 34 17.83 3.07 -6.65
C VAL A 34 17.58 4.32 -7.48
N GLU A 35 18.54 5.25 -7.45
CA GLU A 35 18.64 6.34 -8.41
C GLU A 35 18.93 5.71 -9.79
N ASP A 36 18.02 4.92 -10.30
CA ASP A 36 17.99 4.61 -11.72
C ASP A 36 17.25 5.77 -12.40
N GLU A 37 18.02 6.78 -12.77
CA GLU A 37 17.55 7.92 -13.58
C GLU A 37 17.19 7.48 -15.01
N GLY A 38 16.73 6.24 -15.17
CA GLY A 38 16.27 5.72 -16.44
C GLY A 38 15.05 6.48 -16.98
N PRO A 39 14.87 6.56 -18.31
CA PRO A 39 13.79 7.35 -18.93
C PRO A 39 12.39 6.89 -18.51
N ASN A 40 12.26 5.70 -17.96
CA ASN A 40 10.99 5.10 -17.53
C ASN A 40 10.71 5.22 -16.02
N GLN A 41 11.67 5.72 -15.23
CA GLN A 41 11.55 5.80 -13.78
C GLN A 41 10.35 6.65 -13.34
N ALA A 42 10.09 7.75 -14.03
CA ALA A 42 8.94 8.61 -13.72
C ALA A 42 7.59 7.89 -13.92
N LEU A 43 7.48 7.05 -14.94
CA LEU A 43 6.29 6.23 -15.18
C LEU A 43 6.14 5.14 -14.12
N TYR A 44 7.22 4.45 -13.79
CA TYR A 44 7.25 3.46 -12.71
C TYR A 44 6.76 4.09 -11.40
N ASN A 45 7.32 5.22 -11.02
CA ASN A 45 6.95 5.92 -9.78
C ASN A 45 5.48 6.31 -9.76
N GLN A 46 4.92 6.80 -10.88
CA GLN A 46 3.50 7.12 -10.97
C GLN A 46 2.59 5.90 -10.84
N VAL A 47 2.97 4.75 -11.43
CA VAL A 47 2.23 3.50 -11.27
C VAL A 47 2.27 3.04 -9.81
N ASN A 48 3.43 3.12 -9.18
CA ASN A 48 3.62 2.73 -7.79
C ASN A 48 2.84 3.64 -6.82
N GLU A 49 2.82 4.95 -7.06
CA GLU A 49 2.04 5.90 -6.26
C GLU A 49 0.53 5.57 -6.29
N LEU A 50 -0.02 5.27 -7.46
CA LEU A 50 -1.42 4.85 -7.56
C LEU A 50 -1.68 3.50 -6.89
N HIS A 51 -0.74 2.56 -7.00
CA HIS A 51 -0.79 1.29 -6.29
C HIS A 51 -0.87 1.50 -4.78
N GLU A 52 0.03 2.30 -4.23
CA GLU A 52 0.06 2.59 -2.79
C GLU A 52 -1.23 3.27 -2.33
N ASP A 53 -1.73 4.25 -3.10
CA ASP A 53 -3.01 4.92 -2.79
C ASP A 53 -4.18 3.94 -2.70
N VAL A 54 -4.25 2.96 -3.60
CA VAL A 54 -5.28 1.92 -3.54
C VAL A 54 -5.04 0.97 -2.37
N MET A 55 -3.78 0.59 -2.11
CA MET A 55 -3.44 -0.29 -0.98
C MET A 55 -3.87 0.30 0.36
N PHE A 56 -3.67 1.60 0.59
CA PHE A 56 -4.17 2.29 1.78
C PHE A 56 -5.69 2.23 1.94
N LYS A 57 -6.43 2.08 0.85
CA LYS A 57 -7.91 2.00 0.85
C LYS A 57 -8.45 0.59 1.03
N MET A 58 -7.60 -0.44 0.98
CA MET A 58 -8.03 -1.84 1.12
C MET A 58 -8.71 -2.11 2.47
N GLU A 59 -8.23 -1.49 3.55
CA GLU A 59 -8.87 -1.59 4.87
C GLU A 59 -10.29 -1.02 4.87
N ASP A 60 -10.50 0.12 4.18
CA ASP A 60 -11.82 0.73 4.04
C ASP A 60 -12.81 -0.21 3.32
N LEU A 61 -12.35 -0.95 2.29
CA LEU A 61 -13.20 -1.93 1.59
C LEU A 61 -13.71 -3.00 2.55
N TYR A 62 -12.84 -3.61 3.36
CA TYR A 62 -13.22 -4.63 4.32
C TYR A 62 -14.15 -4.10 5.42
N LYS A 63 -13.83 -2.93 5.97
CA LYS A 63 -14.62 -2.29 7.00
C LYS A 63 -16.03 -1.98 6.50
N LEU A 64 -16.14 -1.31 5.37
CA LEU A 64 -17.43 -0.92 4.80
C LEU A 64 -18.28 -2.14 4.41
N LYS A 65 -17.66 -3.20 3.90
CA LYS A 65 -18.35 -4.48 3.66
C LYS A 65 -18.97 -5.02 4.93
N GLY A 66 -18.19 -5.12 6.02
CA GLY A 66 -18.69 -5.59 7.31
C GLY A 66 -19.85 -4.73 7.85
N GLU A 67 -19.76 -3.40 7.72
CA GLU A 67 -20.81 -2.48 8.15
C GLU A 67 -22.12 -2.65 7.34
N LEU A 68 -22.03 -2.88 6.03
CA LEU A 68 -23.18 -3.17 5.18
C LEU A 68 -23.81 -4.55 5.47
N GLU A 69 -23.00 -5.57 5.70
CA GLU A 69 -23.46 -6.90 6.13
C GLU A 69 -24.18 -6.82 7.48
N GLU A 70 -23.63 -6.09 8.44
CA GLU A 70 -24.24 -5.85 9.74
C GLU A 70 -25.58 -5.10 9.61
N LYS A 71 -25.66 -4.08 8.75
CA LYS A 71 -26.90 -3.33 8.47
C LYS A 71 -28.00 -4.26 7.95
N ILE A 72 -27.67 -5.18 7.05
CA ILE A 72 -28.61 -6.20 6.57
C ILE A 72 -29.04 -7.13 7.71
N ALA A 73 -28.10 -7.62 8.52
CA ALA A 73 -28.39 -8.58 9.59
C ALA A 73 -29.27 -7.98 10.70
N LYS A 74 -29.04 -6.71 11.05
CA LYS A 74 -29.81 -5.99 12.08
C LYS A 74 -31.19 -5.51 11.61
N SER A 75 -31.49 -5.61 10.33
CA SER A 75 -32.75 -5.11 9.74
C SER A 75 -33.54 -6.23 9.06
N PRO A 76 -34.15 -7.17 9.86
CA PRO A 76 -34.85 -8.33 9.30
C PRO A 76 -36.10 -7.95 8.46
N THR A 77 -36.65 -6.75 8.70
CA THR A 77 -37.82 -6.20 7.99
C THR A 77 -37.44 -5.31 6.80
N LEU A 78 -36.15 -5.29 6.41
CA LEU A 78 -35.67 -4.47 5.30
C LEU A 78 -36.38 -4.87 4.00
N ALA A 79 -36.86 -3.85 3.26
CA ALA A 79 -37.48 -4.08 1.95
C ALA A 79 -36.56 -4.85 1.01
N ALA A 80 -37.11 -5.78 0.23
CA ALA A 80 -36.35 -6.67 -0.65
C ALA A 80 -35.42 -5.88 -1.62
N ASP A 81 -35.93 -4.79 -2.18
CA ASP A 81 -35.15 -3.92 -3.08
C ASP A 81 -33.95 -3.26 -2.37
N LYS A 82 -34.16 -2.80 -1.12
CA LYS A 82 -33.08 -2.21 -0.33
C LYS A 82 -32.02 -3.25 0.05
N LYS A 83 -32.45 -4.45 0.40
CA LYS A 83 -31.52 -5.56 0.66
C LYS A 83 -30.69 -5.88 -0.56
N LYS A 84 -31.29 -5.91 -1.74
CA LYS A 84 -30.62 -6.15 -3.00
C LYS A 84 -29.60 -5.04 -3.31
N GLU A 85 -29.97 -3.79 -3.07
CA GLU A 85 -29.06 -2.64 -3.24
C GLU A 85 -27.81 -2.77 -2.36
N LEU A 86 -27.99 -3.09 -1.05
CA LEU A 86 -26.85 -3.30 -0.15
C LEU A 86 -25.97 -4.47 -0.57
N GLN A 87 -26.57 -5.57 -1.03
CA GLN A 87 -25.82 -6.71 -1.57
C GLN A 87 -25.03 -6.35 -2.83
N GLN A 88 -25.54 -5.48 -3.69
CA GLN A 88 -24.80 -4.97 -4.85
C GLN A 88 -23.63 -4.09 -4.45
N MET A 89 -23.77 -3.27 -3.39
CA MET A 89 -22.67 -2.49 -2.85
C MET A 89 -21.56 -3.40 -2.28
N ILE A 90 -21.94 -4.43 -1.52
CA ILE A 90 -21.00 -5.44 -1.01
C ILE A 90 -20.23 -6.10 -2.16
N ALA A 91 -20.94 -6.53 -3.21
CA ALA A 91 -20.32 -7.12 -4.39
C ALA A 91 -19.38 -6.14 -5.12
N GLY A 92 -19.70 -4.85 -5.11
CA GLY A 92 -18.83 -3.80 -5.64
C GLY A 92 -17.53 -3.69 -4.86
N LEU A 93 -17.60 -3.69 -3.52
CA LEU A 93 -16.42 -3.67 -2.64
C LEU A 93 -15.53 -4.90 -2.86
N ASP A 94 -16.13 -6.09 -2.97
CA ASP A 94 -15.41 -7.32 -3.29
C ASP A 94 -14.76 -7.26 -4.68
N SER A 95 -15.43 -6.66 -5.66
CA SER A 95 -14.89 -6.50 -7.02
C SER A 95 -13.67 -5.59 -7.04
N ALA A 96 -13.65 -4.52 -6.23
CA ALA A 96 -12.50 -3.63 -6.11
C ALA A 96 -11.29 -4.34 -5.45
N ASP A 97 -11.52 -5.12 -4.39
CA ASP A 97 -10.50 -5.95 -3.74
C ASP A 97 -9.87 -6.94 -4.74
N HIS A 98 -10.71 -7.67 -5.49
CA HIS A 98 -10.22 -8.61 -6.50
C HIS A 98 -9.47 -7.90 -7.62
N ALA A 99 -9.98 -6.78 -8.14
CA ALA A 99 -9.32 -6.04 -9.21
C ALA A 99 -7.91 -5.59 -8.80
N MET A 100 -7.71 -5.18 -7.55
CA MET A 100 -6.39 -4.80 -7.03
C MET A 100 -5.46 -6.01 -6.94
N ARG A 101 -5.92 -7.13 -6.41
CA ARG A 101 -5.12 -8.37 -6.32
C ARG A 101 -4.73 -8.90 -7.69
N ASP A 102 -5.67 -8.90 -8.63
CA ASP A 102 -5.43 -9.35 -10.00
C ASP A 102 -4.42 -8.46 -10.70
N TRP A 103 -4.52 -7.15 -10.51
CA TRP A 103 -3.55 -6.20 -11.03
C TRP A 103 -2.15 -6.45 -10.46
N MET A 104 -1.99 -6.58 -9.13
CA MET A 104 -0.70 -6.86 -8.49
C MET A 104 -0.09 -8.17 -9.01
N HIS A 105 -0.91 -9.21 -9.15
CA HIS A 105 -0.45 -10.49 -9.70
C HIS A 105 0.04 -10.35 -11.14
N GLY A 106 -0.67 -9.59 -11.96
CA GLY A 106 -0.27 -9.28 -13.34
C GLY A 106 1.03 -8.46 -13.40
N TRP A 107 1.14 -7.43 -12.58
CA TRP A 107 2.32 -6.59 -12.44
C TRP A 107 3.58 -7.40 -12.13
N MET A 108 3.52 -8.29 -11.14
CA MET A 108 4.67 -9.09 -10.71
C MET A 108 5.11 -10.13 -11.74
N ASN A 109 4.17 -10.69 -12.53
CA ASN A 109 4.45 -11.81 -13.42
C ASN A 109 4.77 -11.41 -14.87
N ASN A 110 4.44 -10.18 -15.28
CA ASN A 110 4.55 -9.76 -16.67
C ASN A 110 5.55 -8.61 -16.89
N ALA A 111 6.37 -8.29 -15.89
CA ALA A 111 7.39 -7.25 -16.03
C ALA A 111 8.38 -7.63 -17.15
N PRO A 112 8.64 -6.73 -18.11
CA PRO A 112 9.55 -7.00 -19.21
C PRO A 112 11.02 -7.00 -18.73
N ASP A 113 11.90 -7.48 -19.60
CA ASP A 113 13.34 -7.24 -19.44
C ASP A 113 13.60 -5.73 -19.56
N THR A 114 14.13 -5.12 -18.52
CA THR A 114 14.36 -3.68 -18.42
C THR A 114 15.47 -3.17 -19.35
N THR A 115 16.18 -4.06 -20.04
CA THR A 115 17.19 -3.70 -21.05
C THR A 115 16.56 -3.11 -22.32
N ASP A 116 15.30 -3.45 -22.64
CA ASP A 116 14.52 -2.89 -23.74
C ASP A 116 13.66 -1.71 -23.24
N GLN A 117 14.22 -0.52 -23.34
CA GLN A 117 13.60 0.70 -22.82
C GLN A 117 12.24 1.03 -23.46
N GLU A 118 12.04 0.71 -24.73
CA GLU A 118 10.77 0.97 -25.42
C GLU A 118 9.66 0.03 -24.92
N LYS A 119 9.96 -1.28 -24.84
CA LYS A 119 9.00 -2.23 -24.27
C LYS A 119 8.72 -1.99 -22.81
N THR A 120 9.73 -1.55 -22.05
CA THR A 120 9.54 -1.16 -20.65
C THR A 120 8.59 0.02 -20.52
N ARG A 121 8.73 1.04 -21.36
CA ARG A 121 7.83 2.19 -21.39
C ARG A 121 6.41 1.79 -21.75
N GLU A 122 6.22 1.03 -22.84
CA GLU A 122 4.91 0.54 -23.26
C GLU A 122 4.22 -0.28 -22.17
N TYR A 123 4.99 -1.10 -21.46
CA TYR A 123 4.49 -1.86 -20.32
C TYR A 123 4.00 -0.95 -19.20
N PHE A 124 4.79 0.05 -18.77
CA PHE A 124 4.38 0.96 -17.71
C PHE A 124 3.21 1.84 -18.11
N GLU A 125 3.13 2.29 -19.37
CA GLU A 125 1.96 3.00 -19.90
C GLU A 125 0.69 2.13 -19.82
N ALA A 126 0.79 0.87 -20.20
CA ALA A 126 -0.33 -0.07 -20.12
C ALA A 126 -0.73 -0.37 -18.67
N GLU A 127 0.23 -0.53 -17.77
CA GLU A 127 -0.04 -0.77 -16.35
C GLU A 127 -0.61 0.47 -15.66
N MET A 128 -0.19 1.68 -16.06
CA MET A 128 -0.76 2.93 -15.62
C MET A 128 -2.27 3.01 -15.92
N GLU A 129 -2.67 2.64 -17.13
CA GLU A 129 -4.09 2.63 -17.50
C GLU A 129 -4.90 1.58 -16.71
N LYS A 130 -4.28 0.45 -16.37
CA LYS A 130 -4.94 -0.58 -15.55
C LYS A 130 -5.11 -0.13 -14.12
N ILE A 131 -4.04 0.38 -13.46
CA ILE A 131 -4.12 0.80 -12.06
C ILE A 131 -5.02 2.03 -11.87
N LYS A 132 -5.10 2.94 -12.85
CA LYS A 132 -6.09 4.03 -12.84
C LYS A 132 -7.51 3.50 -12.76
N LYS A 133 -7.87 2.49 -13.55
CA LYS A 133 -9.21 1.88 -13.50
C LYS A 133 -9.48 1.21 -12.16
N VAL A 134 -8.49 0.55 -11.57
CA VAL A 134 -8.60 -0.04 -10.23
C VAL A 134 -8.82 1.07 -9.18
N SER A 135 -8.07 2.16 -9.26
CA SER A 135 -8.22 3.30 -8.36
C SER A 135 -9.60 3.96 -8.49
N GLU A 136 -10.08 4.20 -9.71
CA GLU A 136 -11.40 4.76 -9.97
C GLU A 136 -12.51 3.87 -9.41
N LEU A 137 -12.46 2.55 -9.68
CA LEU A 137 -13.40 1.58 -9.14
C LEU A 137 -13.40 1.59 -7.61
N THR A 138 -12.22 1.54 -6.99
CA THR A 138 -12.07 1.55 -5.53
C THR A 138 -12.66 2.80 -4.91
N ASN A 139 -12.37 3.97 -5.48
CA ASN A 139 -12.89 5.25 -5.00
C ASN A 139 -14.43 5.33 -5.12
N ASP A 140 -15.00 4.89 -6.26
CA ASP A 140 -16.46 4.90 -6.47
C ASP A 140 -17.18 4.00 -5.46
N VAL A 141 -16.74 2.76 -5.30
CA VAL A 141 -17.43 1.82 -4.40
C VAL A 141 -17.30 2.24 -2.93
N ILE A 142 -16.16 2.77 -2.51
CA ILE A 142 -15.96 3.31 -1.17
C ILE A 142 -16.87 4.52 -0.92
N ALA A 143 -16.93 5.46 -1.86
CA ALA A 143 -17.77 6.64 -1.72
C ALA A 143 -19.25 6.28 -1.56
N ARG A 144 -19.77 5.37 -2.38
CA ARG A 144 -21.15 4.89 -2.32
C ARG A 144 -21.45 4.13 -1.03
N ALA A 145 -20.52 3.28 -0.59
CA ALA A 145 -20.69 2.53 0.65
C ALA A 145 -20.66 3.46 1.87
N LYS A 146 -19.74 4.43 1.94
CA LYS A 146 -19.68 5.44 3.01
C LYS A 146 -20.96 6.28 3.09
N GLU A 147 -21.49 6.70 1.95
CA GLU A 147 -22.78 7.41 1.90
C GLU A 147 -23.92 6.56 2.49
N GLU A 148 -23.98 5.28 2.12
CA GLU A 148 -25.05 4.40 2.59
C GLU A 148 -24.93 4.03 4.07
N VAL A 149 -23.71 3.76 4.54
CA VAL A 149 -23.45 3.49 5.97
C VAL A 149 -23.78 4.69 6.83
N GLY A 150 -23.54 5.91 6.35
CA GLY A 150 -23.87 7.16 7.05
C GLY A 150 -25.37 7.47 7.15
N LYS A 151 -26.24 6.80 6.38
CA LYS A 151 -27.70 6.94 6.48
C LYS A 151 -28.21 6.22 7.72
N LYS A 152 -28.77 6.99 8.68
CA LYS A 152 -29.40 6.49 9.92
C LYS A 152 -30.80 5.97 9.65
#